data_58fb575705489d7b48eeea3a591c9467
#
_entry.id   58fb575705489d7b48eeea3a591c9467
#
_cell.length_a   1.000
_cell.length_b   1.000
_cell.length_c   1.000
_cell.angle_alpha   90.00
_cell.angle_beta   90.00
_cell.angle_gamma   90.00
#
_symmetry.space_group_name_H-M   'P 1'
#
loop_
_entity.id
_entity.type
_entity.pdbx_description
1 polymer ?
#
loop_
_entity_poly.entity_id
_entity_poly.type
_entity_poly.pdbx_seq_one_letter_code
_entity_poly.pdbx_strand_id
1 'polypeptide(L)'
;DDSRKANFERNQENPLEADVVIIDEMSMVDIQLFQALLKATLPGTRLILVGDVDQLPSVGPGQVLRDLMNSKAFPMVTLEKIFRQAGQSDIVVNAHRINKGEQIALDNKSKDFFLLERSDVNVIYKHMIQLIQDKLPRYVNATTFDIQVLTPMRKGSLGCETLNGILQRYLNPADPCKKEHACGNAVFREGDKVMQIKNNYQLEWEIVGRYNIPI
;
A
#
# COMPACT_ATOMS: atom_id res chain seq x y z
N ASP A 1 -5.63 -19.08 -22.96
CA ASP A 1 -5.71 -20.15 -21.94
C ASP A 1 -4.48 -20.08 -21.04
N ASP A 2 -4.43 -19.04 -20.24
CA ASP A 2 -3.26 -18.75 -19.39
C ASP A 2 -3.59 -19.18 -17.94
N SER A 3 -3.81 -20.47 -17.78
CA SER A 3 -3.92 -21.08 -16.44
C SER A 3 -2.53 -21.16 -15.81
N ARG A 4 -1.98 -20.02 -15.42
CA ARG A 4 -0.84 -20.00 -14.49
C ARG A 4 -1.36 -20.49 -13.14
N LYS A 5 -1.34 -21.80 -12.91
CA LYS A 5 -1.39 -22.35 -11.57
C LYS A 5 -0.24 -21.70 -10.81
N ALA A 6 -0.55 -20.84 -9.87
CA ALA A 6 0.45 -20.33 -8.96
C ALA A 6 1.06 -21.56 -8.26
N ASN A 7 2.28 -21.90 -8.60
CA ASN A 7 3.00 -23.02 -7.98
C ASN A 7 3.56 -22.46 -6.67
N PHE A 8 2.82 -22.65 -5.59
CA PHE A 8 3.31 -22.34 -4.26
C PHE A 8 4.35 -23.38 -3.84
N GLU A 9 5.47 -22.92 -3.31
CA GLU A 9 6.52 -23.78 -2.76
C GLU A 9 6.00 -24.67 -1.62
N ARG A 10 5.14 -24.09 -0.77
CA ARG A 10 4.46 -24.80 0.31
C ARG A 10 3.08 -25.26 -0.15
N ASN A 11 2.84 -26.57 0.00
CA ASN A 11 1.63 -27.24 -0.46
C ASN A 11 1.42 -28.53 0.34
N GLN A 12 0.50 -29.39 -0.08
CA GLN A 12 0.17 -30.62 0.61
C GLN A 12 1.34 -31.64 0.68
N GLU A 13 2.24 -31.62 -0.31
CA GLU A 13 3.43 -32.51 -0.36
C GLU A 13 4.63 -31.88 0.38
N ASN A 14 4.66 -30.56 0.50
CA ASN A 14 5.68 -29.80 1.22
C ASN A 14 5.00 -28.80 2.17
N PRO A 15 4.42 -29.28 3.29
CA PRO A 15 3.62 -28.42 4.18
C PRO A 15 4.47 -27.44 4.99
N LEU A 16 3.77 -26.49 5.62
CA LEU A 16 4.35 -25.59 6.61
C LEU A 16 4.63 -26.37 7.90
N GLU A 17 5.89 -26.44 8.28
CA GLU A 17 6.33 -27.08 9.54
C GLU A 17 6.28 -26.04 10.67
N ALA A 18 5.06 -25.77 11.20
CA ALA A 18 4.85 -24.79 12.24
C ALA A 18 3.68 -25.20 13.14
N ASP A 19 3.82 -24.95 14.44
CA ASP A 19 2.74 -25.16 15.42
C ASP A 19 1.69 -24.06 15.35
N VAL A 20 2.12 -22.85 14.95
CA VAL A 20 1.26 -21.67 14.81
C VAL A 20 1.61 -20.92 13.53
N VAL A 21 0.60 -20.59 12.74
CA VAL A 21 0.71 -19.75 11.55
C VAL A 21 -0.14 -18.52 11.76
N ILE A 22 0.46 -17.34 11.66
CA ILE A 22 -0.20 -16.04 11.78
C ILE A 22 -0.24 -15.42 10.40
N ILE A 23 -1.43 -15.14 9.90
CA ILE A 23 -1.65 -14.45 8.62
C ILE A 23 -2.13 -13.04 8.92
N ASP A 24 -1.30 -12.06 8.57
CA ASP A 24 -1.67 -10.64 8.62
C ASP A 24 -2.24 -10.17 7.28
N GLU A 25 -2.92 -9.03 7.26
CA GLU A 25 -3.59 -8.46 6.08
C GLU A 25 -4.55 -9.44 5.39
N MET A 26 -5.30 -10.21 6.18
CA MET A 26 -6.20 -11.26 5.68
C MET A 26 -7.32 -10.72 4.77
N SER A 27 -7.64 -9.43 4.81
CA SER A 27 -8.57 -8.77 3.89
C SER A 27 -8.13 -8.88 2.42
N MET A 28 -6.82 -8.99 2.18
CA MET A 28 -6.23 -9.11 0.83
C MET A 28 -6.16 -10.56 0.32
N VAL A 29 -6.54 -11.54 1.12
CA VAL A 29 -6.49 -12.97 0.78
C VAL A 29 -7.78 -13.40 0.10
N ASP A 30 -7.67 -13.87 -1.15
CA ASP A 30 -8.78 -14.44 -1.91
C ASP A 30 -9.00 -15.93 -1.58
N ILE A 31 -10.07 -16.52 -2.13
CA ILE A 31 -10.42 -17.91 -1.88
C ILE A 31 -9.37 -18.91 -2.39
N GLN A 32 -8.66 -18.57 -3.48
CA GLN A 32 -7.67 -19.47 -4.08
C GLN A 32 -6.39 -19.50 -3.23
N LEU A 33 -5.94 -18.33 -2.77
CA LEU A 33 -4.79 -18.21 -1.87
C LEU A 33 -5.09 -18.86 -0.52
N PHE A 34 -6.30 -18.66 0.02
CA PHE A 34 -6.70 -19.29 1.27
C PHE A 34 -6.78 -20.81 1.15
N GLN A 35 -7.30 -21.33 0.04
CA GLN A 35 -7.29 -22.76 -0.23
C GLN A 35 -5.86 -23.32 -0.28
N ALA A 36 -4.93 -22.61 -0.93
CA ALA A 36 -3.52 -23.03 -1.00
C ALA A 36 -2.87 -23.05 0.39
N LEU A 37 -3.15 -22.04 1.22
CA LEU A 37 -2.71 -21.98 2.61
C LEU A 37 -3.22 -23.20 3.41
N LEU A 38 -4.52 -23.49 3.32
CA LEU A 38 -5.11 -24.63 4.04
C LEU A 38 -4.51 -25.96 3.61
N LYS A 39 -4.20 -26.15 2.32
CA LYS A 39 -3.52 -27.34 1.82
C LYS A 39 -2.09 -27.48 2.32
N ALA A 40 -1.42 -26.36 2.56
CA ALA A 40 -0.06 -26.33 3.09
C ALA A 40 0.00 -26.41 4.63
N THR A 41 -1.14 -26.38 5.30
CA THR A 41 -1.22 -26.40 6.78
C THR A 41 -1.45 -27.81 7.28
N LEU A 42 -0.62 -28.25 8.22
CA LEU A 42 -0.77 -29.57 8.85
C LEU A 42 -1.92 -29.61 9.84
N PRO A 43 -2.60 -30.75 9.99
CA PRO A 43 -3.56 -30.97 11.09
C PRO A 43 -2.91 -30.73 12.45
N GLY A 44 -3.56 -29.93 13.30
CA GLY A 44 -3.04 -29.54 14.61
C GLY A 44 -2.34 -28.18 14.64
N THR A 45 -1.95 -27.62 13.51
CA THR A 45 -1.42 -26.26 13.43
C THR A 45 -2.51 -25.24 13.79
N ARG A 46 -2.19 -24.30 14.66
CA ARG A 46 -3.07 -23.19 15.01
C ARG A 46 -2.97 -22.08 13.97
N LEU A 47 -4.09 -21.69 13.37
CA LEU A 47 -4.15 -20.53 12.49
C LEU A 47 -4.68 -19.31 13.25
N ILE A 48 -3.98 -18.19 13.12
CA ILE A 48 -4.40 -16.89 13.62
C ILE A 48 -4.52 -15.97 12.41
N LEU A 49 -5.74 -15.51 12.12
CA LEU A 49 -6.04 -14.65 10.97
C LEU A 49 -6.26 -13.24 11.49
N VAL A 50 -5.44 -12.30 11.01
CA VAL A 50 -5.49 -10.89 11.40
C VAL A 50 -5.81 -10.07 10.15
N GLY A 51 -6.70 -9.11 10.26
CA GLY A 51 -7.05 -8.24 9.12
C GLY A 51 -8.20 -7.30 9.45
N ASP A 52 -8.47 -6.40 8.53
CA ASP A 52 -9.51 -5.40 8.64
C ASP A 52 -10.51 -5.58 7.48
N VAL A 53 -11.74 -5.99 7.81
CA VAL A 53 -12.81 -6.23 6.81
C VAL A 53 -13.31 -4.96 6.15
N ASP A 54 -12.97 -3.79 6.70
CA ASP A 54 -13.37 -2.48 6.19
C ASP A 54 -12.33 -1.88 5.24
N GLN A 55 -11.14 -2.51 5.12
CA GLN A 55 -10.16 -2.20 4.10
C GLN A 55 -10.56 -2.76 2.73
N LEU A 56 -9.81 -2.36 1.69
CA LEU A 56 -10.06 -2.83 0.34
C LEU A 56 -9.99 -4.38 0.28
N PRO A 57 -10.97 -5.02 -0.38
CA PRO A 57 -10.97 -6.47 -0.51
C PRO A 57 -9.86 -6.95 -1.45
N SER A 58 -9.63 -8.27 -1.47
CA SER A 58 -8.74 -8.92 -2.44
C SER A 58 -9.16 -8.61 -3.89
N VAL A 59 -8.19 -8.57 -4.80
CA VAL A 59 -8.45 -8.46 -6.24
C VAL A 59 -9.04 -9.76 -6.80
N GLY A 60 -8.67 -10.90 -6.20
CA GLY A 60 -9.21 -12.22 -6.55
C GLY A 60 -10.59 -12.48 -5.96
N PRO A 61 -11.22 -13.60 -6.32
CA PRO A 61 -12.58 -13.92 -5.93
C PRO A 61 -12.70 -14.27 -4.43
N GLY A 62 -13.82 -13.85 -3.82
CA GLY A 62 -14.18 -14.16 -2.44
C GLY A 62 -13.79 -13.09 -1.43
N GLN A 63 -14.45 -13.09 -0.29
CA GLN A 63 -14.20 -12.23 0.86
C GLN A 63 -13.97 -13.10 2.10
N VAL A 64 -12.90 -13.88 2.06
CA VAL A 64 -12.64 -14.97 3.00
C VAL A 64 -12.74 -14.53 4.47
N LEU A 65 -12.07 -13.43 4.84
CA LEU A 65 -12.11 -12.95 6.23
C LEU A 65 -13.54 -12.60 6.67
N ARG A 66 -14.27 -11.86 5.84
CA ARG A 66 -15.66 -11.47 6.10
C ARG A 66 -16.58 -12.68 6.22
N ASP A 67 -16.42 -13.65 5.33
CA ASP A 67 -17.23 -14.86 5.32
C ASP A 67 -16.95 -15.72 6.56
N LEU A 68 -15.70 -15.87 6.97
CA LEU A 68 -15.32 -16.55 8.21
C LEU A 68 -15.92 -15.86 9.44
N MET A 69 -15.86 -14.53 9.51
CA MET A 69 -16.45 -13.76 10.61
C MET A 69 -17.98 -13.92 10.65
N ASN A 70 -18.64 -13.82 9.50
CA ASN A 70 -20.10 -13.95 9.40
C ASN A 70 -20.59 -15.37 9.74
N SER A 71 -19.78 -16.39 9.49
CA SER A 71 -20.12 -17.79 9.81
C SER A 71 -20.28 -18.03 11.32
N LYS A 72 -19.61 -17.22 12.16
CA LYS A 72 -19.55 -17.37 13.62
C LYS A 72 -19.07 -18.76 14.08
N ALA A 73 -18.42 -19.51 13.19
CA ALA A 73 -17.92 -20.85 13.45
C ALA A 73 -16.60 -20.88 14.22
N PHE A 74 -15.92 -19.75 14.30
CA PHE A 74 -14.58 -19.64 14.90
C PHE A 74 -14.56 -18.56 15.98
N PRO A 75 -13.70 -18.70 17.01
CA PRO A 75 -13.47 -17.66 17.99
C PRO A 75 -12.95 -16.39 17.29
N MET A 76 -13.51 -15.25 17.65
CA MET A 76 -13.20 -13.96 17.02
C MET A 76 -13.07 -12.88 18.08
N VAL A 77 -12.11 -11.97 17.86
CA VAL A 77 -11.96 -10.76 18.66
C VAL A 77 -11.97 -9.57 17.69
N THR A 78 -12.85 -8.61 17.94
CA THR A 78 -12.94 -7.37 17.15
C THR A 78 -12.37 -6.22 17.98
N LEU A 79 -11.44 -5.48 17.38
CA LEU A 79 -10.85 -4.28 17.99
C LEU A 79 -11.66 -3.05 17.58
N GLU A 80 -12.51 -2.56 18.47
CA GLU A 80 -13.40 -1.42 18.19
C GLU A 80 -12.90 -0.11 18.78
N LYS A 81 -11.92 -0.17 19.68
CA LYS A 81 -11.50 0.99 20.46
C LYS A 81 -10.45 1.81 19.75
N ILE A 82 -10.83 3.01 19.35
CA ILE A 82 -9.89 4.01 18.83
C ILE A 82 -9.13 4.62 20.02
N PHE A 83 -7.80 4.58 19.97
CA PHE A 83 -6.98 5.24 20.99
C PHE A 83 -7.19 6.76 20.95
N ARG A 84 -7.15 7.42 22.14
CA ARG A 84 -7.38 8.88 22.27
C ARG A 84 -6.57 9.73 21.30
N GLN A 85 -5.32 9.38 20.99
CA GLN A 85 -4.48 10.11 20.04
C GLN A 85 -5.02 10.00 18.60
N ALA A 86 -5.50 8.83 18.19
CA ALA A 86 -6.12 8.63 16.88
C ALA A 86 -7.50 9.31 16.78
N GLY A 87 -8.25 9.42 17.87
CA GLY A 87 -9.53 10.14 17.92
C GLY A 87 -9.43 11.65 17.77
N GLN A 88 -8.23 12.23 17.79
CA GLN A 88 -7.98 13.66 17.50
C GLN A 88 -7.64 13.91 16.02
N SER A 89 -7.46 12.86 15.22
CA SER A 89 -7.19 12.93 13.78
C SER A 89 -8.51 12.87 13.00
N ASP A 90 -8.80 13.89 12.22
CA ASP A 90 -9.97 13.89 11.34
C ASP A 90 -9.85 12.87 10.21
N ILE A 91 -8.63 12.48 9.83
CA ILE A 91 -8.40 11.37 8.90
C ILE A 91 -9.03 10.09 9.46
N VAL A 92 -8.73 9.74 10.71
CA VAL A 92 -9.25 8.54 11.37
C VAL A 92 -10.76 8.63 11.62
N VAL A 93 -11.22 9.76 12.15
CA VAL A 93 -12.66 9.98 12.42
C VAL A 93 -13.47 9.91 11.13
N ASN A 94 -13.00 10.57 10.07
CA ASN A 94 -13.67 10.56 8.77
C ASN A 94 -13.65 9.19 8.11
N ALA A 95 -12.58 8.41 8.23
CA ALA A 95 -12.54 7.03 7.74
C ALA A 95 -13.65 6.18 8.38
N HIS A 96 -13.82 6.26 9.70
CA HIS A 96 -14.91 5.56 10.39
C HIS A 96 -16.30 6.05 10.01
N ARG A 97 -16.49 7.35 9.81
CA ARG A 97 -17.77 7.90 9.33
C ARG A 97 -18.10 7.40 7.93
N ILE A 98 -17.13 7.46 7.01
CA ILE A 98 -17.30 6.96 5.63
C ILE A 98 -17.67 5.48 5.65
N ASN A 99 -17.00 4.68 6.46
CA ASN A 99 -17.28 3.25 6.60
C ASN A 99 -18.71 2.98 7.07
N LYS A 100 -19.26 3.83 7.94
CA LYS A 100 -20.66 3.77 8.41
C LYS A 100 -21.66 4.37 7.42
N GLY A 101 -21.22 4.90 6.28
CA GLY A 101 -22.07 5.59 5.31
C GLY A 101 -22.49 7.00 5.76
N GLU A 102 -21.82 7.57 6.75
CA GLU A 102 -22.09 8.91 7.25
C GLU A 102 -21.42 9.97 6.36
N GLN A 103 -22.04 11.15 6.25
CA GLN A 103 -21.41 12.28 5.58
C GLN A 103 -20.32 12.90 6.46
N ILE A 104 -19.24 13.35 5.81
CA ILE A 104 -18.14 14.06 6.44
C ILE A 104 -18.13 15.53 6.03
N ALA A 105 -17.60 16.39 6.91
CA ALA A 105 -17.42 17.80 6.60
C ALA A 105 -16.18 17.99 5.69
N LEU A 106 -16.36 18.69 4.57
CA LEU A 106 -15.32 19.01 3.59
C LEU A 106 -15.04 20.51 3.55
N ASP A 107 -15.05 21.15 4.71
CA ASP A 107 -14.96 22.60 4.87
C ASP A 107 -13.53 23.14 5.09
N ASN A 108 -12.54 22.24 5.04
CA ASN A 108 -11.11 22.55 5.22
C ASN A 108 -10.75 23.23 6.56
N LYS A 109 -11.55 23.01 7.61
CA LYS A 109 -11.24 23.47 8.97
C LYS A 109 -10.43 22.44 9.77
N SER A 110 -10.25 21.26 9.22
CA SER A 110 -9.43 20.20 9.80
C SER A 110 -7.95 20.58 9.89
N LYS A 111 -7.23 19.90 10.79
CA LYS A 111 -5.76 20.03 10.90
C LYS A 111 -5.02 19.02 10.03
N ASP A 112 -5.67 17.95 9.58
CA ASP A 112 -5.01 16.83 8.89
C ASP A 112 -5.81 16.28 7.71
N PHE A 113 -7.04 16.77 7.47
CA PHE A 113 -7.89 16.32 6.38
C PHE A 113 -8.42 17.51 5.56
N PHE A 114 -8.06 17.56 4.27
CA PHE A 114 -8.39 18.67 3.38
C PHE A 114 -8.93 18.18 2.04
N LEU A 115 -9.88 18.91 1.47
CA LEU A 115 -10.37 18.71 0.12
C LEU A 115 -10.00 19.90 -0.76
N LEU A 116 -9.37 19.62 -1.91
CA LEU A 116 -9.14 20.61 -2.96
C LEU A 116 -9.87 20.13 -4.23
N GLU A 117 -11.08 20.60 -4.43
CA GLU A 117 -11.86 20.26 -5.61
C GLU A 117 -11.31 20.99 -6.84
N ARG A 118 -10.92 20.25 -7.87
CA ARG A 118 -10.42 20.75 -9.14
C ARG A 118 -10.89 19.85 -10.27
N SER A 119 -11.33 20.44 -11.38
CA SER A 119 -11.80 19.73 -12.58
C SER A 119 -10.80 19.75 -13.73
N ASP A 120 -9.93 20.76 -13.80
CA ASP A 120 -8.90 20.87 -14.84
C ASP A 120 -7.65 20.10 -14.45
N VAL A 121 -7.20 19.19 -15.34
CA VAL A 121 -6.05 18.31 -15.12
C VAL A 121 -4.75 19.09 -14.93
N ASN A 122 -4.54 20.19 -15.68
CA ASN A 122 -3.31 20.99 -15.56
C ASN A 122 -3.28 21.74 -14.23
N VAL A 123 -4.44 22.18 -13.76
CA VAL A 123 -4.57 22.80 -12.44
C VAL A 123 -4.29 21.78 -11.34
N ILE A 124 -4.75 20.53 -11.51
CA ILE A 124 -4.44 19.43 -10.57
C ILE A 124 -2.93 19.19 -10.52
N TYR A 125 -2.25 19.06 -11.67
CA TYR A 125 -0.80 18.88 -11.73
C TYR A 125 -0.06 20.01 -11.02
N LYS A 126 -0.40 21.26 -11.34
CA LYS A 126 0.24 22.44 -10.74
C LYS A 126 0.09 22.45 -9.21
N HIS A 127 -1.12 22.21 -8.72
CA HIS A 127 -1.37 22.19 -7.28
C HIS A 127 -0.69 21.01 -6.58
N MET A 128 -0.73 19.82 -7.19
CA MET A 128 -0.05 18.64 -6.66
C MET A 128 1.45 18.87 -6.51
N ILE A 129 2.11 19.40 -7.55
CA ILE A 129 3.53 19.71 -7.51
C ILE A 129 3.83 20.75 -6.43
N GLN A 130 3.06 21.84 -6.37
CA GLN A 130 3.23 22.88 -5.36
C GLN A 130 3.05 22.35 -3.93
N LEU A 131 2.08 21.45 -3.73
CA LEU A 131 1.85 20.81 -2.43
C LEU A 131 3.05 19.97 -2.02
N ILE A 132 3.58 19.13 -2.93
CA ILE A 132 4.68 18.22 -2.62
C ILE A 132 6.01 18.93 -2.45
N GLN A 133 6.29 19.91 -3.30
CA GLN A 133 7.59 20.62 -3.26
C GLN A 133 7.71 21.61 -2.10
N ASP A 134 6.63 22.25 -1.72
CA ASP A 134 6.67 23.42 -0.85
C ASP A 134 5.75 23.32 0.38
N LYS A 135 4.45 23.17 0.16
CA LYS A 135 3.47 23.35 1.24
C LYS A 135 3.45 22.21 2.25
N LEU A 136 3.34 20.97 1.79
CA LEU A 136 3.22 19.81 2.67
C LEU A 136 4.51 19.54 3.46
N PRO A 137 5.72 19.58 2.87
CA PRO A 137 6.94 19.38 3.65
C PRO A 137 7.05 20.32 4.84
N ARG A 138 6.72 21.59 4.65
CA ARG A 138 6.72 22.58 5.75
C ARG A 138 5.59 22.35 6.75
N TYR A 139 4.42 21.98 6.27
CA TYR A 139 3.24 21.77 7.10
C TYR A 139 3.37 20.59 8.06
N VAL A 140 3.91 19.47 7.56
CA VAL A 140 4.07 18.22 8.34
C VAL A 140 5.49 18.01 8.88
N ASN A 141 6.40 18.97 8.65
CA ASN A 141 7.81 18.88 9.02
C ASN A 141 8.48 17.59 8.49
N ALA A 142 8.33 17.36 7.20
CA ALA A 142 8.81 16.17 6.50
C ALA A 142 9.55 16.56 5.21
N THR A 143 10.11 15.58 4.52
CA THR A 143 10.73 15.76 3.20
C THR A 143 9.77 15.41 2.08
N THR A 144 10.11 15.71 0.83
CA THR A 144 9.32 15.29 -0.34
C THR A 144 9.25 13.76 -0.46
N PHE A 145 10.23 13.03 0.07
CA PHE A 145 10.26 11.57 0.09
C PHE A 145 9.23 10.95 1.04
N ASP A 146 8.82 11.68 2.07
CA ASP A 146 7.83 11.22 3.04
C ASP A 146 6.40 11.41 2.54
N ILE A 147 6.21 12.17 1.44
CA ILE A 147 4.90 12.44 0.85
C ILE A 147 4.58 11.41 -0.21
N GLN A 148 3.38 10.83 -0.16
CA GLN A 148 2.90 9.84 -1.11
C GLN A 148 1.68 10.35 -1.87
N VAL A 149 1.70 10.22 -3.21
CA VAL A 149 0.53 10.45 -4.06
C VAL A 149 -0.18 9.13 -4.31
N LEU A 150 -1.47 9.08 -4.07
CA LEU A 150 -2.32 7.94 -4.36
C LEU A 150 -3.27 8.29 -5.51
N THR A 151 -3.43 7.38 -6.46
CA THR A 151 -4.37 7.51 -7.56
C THR A 151 -5.06 6.16 -7.82
N PRO A 152 -6.36 6.14 -8.14
CA PRO A 152 -7.07 4.89 -8.36
C PRO A 152 -6.78 4.25 -9.73
N MET A 153 -6.11 4.95 -10.64
CA MET A 153 -5.87 4.50 -12.00
C MET A 153 -4.39 4.31 -12.30
N ARG A 154 -4.08 3.29 -13.09
CA ARG A 154 -2.72 3.07 -13.60
C ARG A 154 -2.43 3.93 -14.83
N LYS A 155 -3.37 4.01 -15.78
CA LYS A 155 -3.26 4.71 -17.05
C LYS A 155 -4.17 5.95 -17.08
N GLY A 156 -3.97 6.82 -18.05
CA GLY A 156 -4.71 8.06 -18.22
C GLY A 156 -3.98 9.29 -17.68
N SER A 157 -4.57 10.47 -17.85
CA SER A 157 -3.96 11.74 -17.45
C SER A 157 -3.64 11.82 -15.95
N LEU A 158 -4.50 11.30 -15.11
CA LEU A 158 -4.29 11.22 -13.65
C LEU A 158 -3.86 9.81 -13.19
N GLY A 159 -3.41 8.96 -14.13
CA GLY A 159 -2.91 7.63 -13.81
C GLY A 159 -1.48 7.64 -13.28
N CYS A 160 -1.13 6.60 -12.53
CA CYS A 160 0.18 6.44 -11.89
C CYS A 160 1.34 6.60 -12.89
N GLU A 161 1.23 6.02 -14.09
CA GLU A 161 2.29 6.10 -15.11
C GLU A 161 2.57 7.55 -15.55
N THR A 162 1.51 8.33 -15.80
CA THR A 162 1.64 9.75 -16.19
C THR A 162 2.12 10.60 -15.02
N LEU A 163 1.56 10.40 -13.83
CA LEU A 163 1.93 11.17 -12.65
C LEU A 163 3.39 10.94 -12.25
N ASN A 164 3.90 9.71 -12.35
CA ASN A 164 5.30 9.41 -12.08
C ASN A 164 6.25 10.20 -13.00
N GLY A 165 5.96 10.27 -14.30
CA GLY A 165 6.77 11.06 -15.24
C GLY A 165 6.71 12.57 -14.95
N ILE A 166 5.54 13.08 -14.55
CA ILE A 166 5.39 14.47 -14.15
C ILE A 166 6.16 14.76 -12.87
N LEU A 167 5.97 13.94 -11.84
CA LEU A 167 6.64 14.10 -10.56
C LEU A 167 8.15 14.02 -10.69
N GLN A 168 8.69 13.05 -11.45
CA GLN A 168 10.12 12.95 -11.72
C GLN A 168 10.67 14.21 -12.34
N ARG A 169 9.99 14.77 -13.35
CA ARG A 169 10.43 16.00 -14.03
C ARG A 169 10.58 17.18 -13.08
N TYR A 170 9.72 17.30 -12.08
CA TYR A 170 9.72 18.44 -11.16
C TYR A 170 10.47 18.18 -9.85
N LEU A 171 10.45 16.94 -9.33
CA LEU A 171 11.09 16.60 -8.05
C LEU A 171 12.54 16.14 -8.23
N ASN A 172 12.84 15.51 -9.35
CA ASN A 172 14.16 14.99 -9.70
C ASN A 172 14.47 15.26 -11.18
N PRO A 173 14.71 16.53 -11.59
CA PRO A 173 14.97 16.89 -12.98
C PRO A 173 16.22 16.19 -13.51
N ALA A 174 16.29 16.04 -14.85
CA ALA A 174 17.45 15.48 -15.52
C ALA A 174 18.69 16.33 -15.27
N ASP A 175 19.81 15.67 -15.03
CA ASP A 175 21.12 16.27 -14.79
C ASP A 175 22.18 15.36 -15.42
N PRO A 176 23.16 15.90 -16.18
CA PRO A 176 24.22 15.10 -16.80
C PRO A 176 25.04 14.26 -15.80
N CYS A 177 25.07 14.67 -14.54
CA CYS A 177 25.79 13.95 -13.48
C CYS A 177 25.00 12.78 -12.89
N LYS A 178 23.69 12.68 -13.16
CA LYS A 178 22.84 11.60 -12.63
C LYS A 178 22.81 10.41 -13.58
N LYS A 179 22.95 9.23 -13.01
CA LYS A 179 22.77 7.99 -13.79
C LYS A 179 21.30 7.76 -14.10
N GLU A 180 21.05 7.30 -15.31
CA GLU A 180 19.71 6.95 -15.77
C GLU A 180 19.68 5.51 -16.30
N HIS A 181 18.56 4.84 -16.07
CA HIS A 181 18.30 3.50 -16.59
C HIS A 181 16.90 3.43 -17.20
N ALA A 182 16.83 3.11 -18.50
CA ALA A 182 15.56 2.92 -19.20
C ALA A 182 15.01 1.53 -18.92
N CYS A 183 13.74 1.44 -18.53
CA CYS A 183 13.03 0.19 -18.31
C CYS A 183 11.62 0.29 -18.93
N GLY A 184 11.44 -0.34 -20.09
CA GLY A 184 10.21 -0.21 -20.87
C GLY A 184 9.95 1.24 -21.27
N ASN A 185 8.79 1.76 -20.87
CA ASN A 185 8.40 3.16 -21.15
C ASN A 185 8.81 4.14 -20.03
N ALA A 186 9.49 3.67 -19.00
CA ALA A 186 9.93 4.48 -17.87
C ALA A 186 11.46 4.66 -17.88
N VAL A 187 11.92 5.79 -17.40
CA VAL A 187 13.33 6.05 -17.12
C VAL A 187 13.49 6.23 -15.62
N PHE A 188 14.30 5.40 -15.00
CA PHE A 188 14.71 5.54 -13.61
C PHE A 188 15.95 6.42 -13.53
N ARG A 189 15.97 7.35 -12.62
CA ARG A 189 17.08 8.31 -12.43
C ARG A 189 17.58 8.24 -10.99
N GLU A 190 18.88 8.39 -10.85
CA GLU A 190 19.50 8.50 -9.53
C GLU A 190 18.82 9.60 -8.70
N GLY A 191 18.37 9.24 -7.47
CA GLY A 191 17.57 10.12 -6.61
C GLY A 191 16.06 9.98 -6.77
N ASP A 192 15.56 9.10 -7.64
CA ASP A 192 14.12 8.80 -7.71
C ASP A 192 13.66 8.05 -6.45
N LYS A 193 12.44 8.37 -6.02
CA LYS A 193 11.71 7.56 -5.04
C LYS A 193 11.15 6.34 -5.76
N VAL A 194 11.62 5.16 -5.38
CA VAL A 194 11.21 3.90 -6.02
C VAL A 194 10.63 2.92 -5.00
N MET A 195 9.83 1.98 -5.49
CA MET A 195 9.27 0.90 -4.71
C MET A 195 9.49 -0.42 -5.45
N GLN A 196 9.98 -1.42 -4.75
CA GLN A 196 10.08 -2.77 -5.28
C GLN A 196 8.69 -3.41 -5.32
N ILE A 197 8.24 -3.78 -6.53
CA ILE A 197 6.89 -4.34 -6.76
C ILE A 197 6.84 -5.86 -6.81
N LYS A 198 8.00 -6.53 -6.74
CA LYS A 198 8.13 -7.99 -6.67
C LYS A 198 9.15 -8.36 -5.61
N ASN A 199 8.84 -9.35 -4.80
CA ASN A 199 9.80 -9.86 -3.83
C ASN A 199 11.05 -10.40 -4.55
N ASN A 200 12.21 -10.05 -4.05
CA ASN A 200 13.49 -10.59 -4.47
C ASN A 200 14.32 -10.89 -3.22
N TYR A 201 14.18 -12.10 -2.71
CA TYR A 201 14.88 -12.57 -1.50
C TYR A 201 16.38 -12.79 -1.71
N GLN A 202 16.85 -12.74 -2.96
CA GLN A 202 18.26 -12.90 -3.31
C GLN A 202 18.96 -11.56 -3.55
N LEU A 203 18.22 -10.44 -3.42
CA LEU A 203 18.81 -9.13 -3.57
C LEU A 203 19.55 -8.77 -2.28
N GLU A 204 20.86 -8.82 -2.35
CA GLU A 204 21.74 -8.30 -1.33
C GLU A 204 22.18 -6.89 -1.71
N TRP A 205 22.26 -6.00 -0.73
CA TRP A 205 22.77 -4.66 -0.90
C TRP A 205 23.58 -4.26 0.34
N GLU A 206 24.67 -3.56 0.08
CA GLU A 206 25.56 -3.10 1.13
C GLU A 206 25.53 -1.57 1.20
N ILE A 207 25.51 -1.04 2.40
CA ILE A 207 25.78 0.38 2.62
C ILE A 207 27.29 0.52 2.70
N VAL A 208 27.87 1.20 1.70
CA VAL A 208 29.31 1.44 1.68
C VAL A 208 29.59 2.77 2.34
N GLY A 209 30.34 2.75 3.42
CA GLY A 209 30.78 3.95 4.12
C GLY A 209 31.82 4.76 3.34
N ARG A 210 32.23 5.90 3.89
CA ARG A 210 33.18 6.86 3.25
C ARG A 210 34.49 6.23 2.77
N TYR A 211 34.86 5.04 3.21
CA TYR A 211 36.10 4.34 2.85
C TYR A 211 35.85 2.99 2.17
N ASN A 212 34.68 2.81 1.52
CA ASN A 212 34.28 1.54 0.92
C ASN A 212 34.30 0.35 1.92
N ILE A 213 34.06 0.60 3.19
CA ILE A 213 33.92 -0.42 4.20
C ILE A 213 32.42 -0.61 4.45
N PRO A 214 31.87 -1.84 4.36
CA PRO A 214 30.48 -2.12 4.75
C PRO A 214 30.26 -1.72 6.22
N ILE A 215 29.14 -1.06 6.47
CA ILE A 215 28.72 -0.64 7.83
C ILE A 215 27.68 -1.63 8.34
#